data_b1184fe7a828968339cfd1425c7373c6
#
_entry.id   b1184fe7a828968339cfd1425c7373c6
#
_cell.length_a   1.000
_cell.length_b   1.000
_cell.length_c   1.000
_cell.angle_alpha   90.00
_cell.angle_beta   90.00
_cell.angle_gamma   90.00
#
_symmetry.space_group_name_H-M   'P 1'
#
loop_
_entity.id
_entity.type
_entity.pdbx_description
1 polymer ?
#
loop_
_entity_poly.entity_id
_entity_poly.type
_entity_poly.pdbx_seq_one_letter_code
_entity_poly.pdbx_strand_id
1 'polypeptide(L)'
;LDRIGSIADDRAYRSVGLSQTGCVTDFSAVREIYVAELEKILPDRFKGVNVDIRTYDVKKATLADRLFHGRNDIDGERIIFNLSADGTKVSAYSEKTSYVMWEKLVAMYAGVCFEKGLAVALPENFPSNADAAAEVHCGRLYRYENNADIAKDVAVSTHNMFVYDGLYLASAVTSYLSGQGITLQKALCDVPDAYTSSRFVGITMSRENKEKIFSELGCSAEGEITRGKTHAVIRPLRDKKGITVFAESVSCEQAAAFCEDITSRIKGIFR
;
A
#
# COMPACT_ATOMS: atom_id res chain seq x y z
N LEU A 1 5.32 18.25 -6.88
CA LEU A 1 6.79 18.42 -6.78
C LEU A 1 7.33 19.08 -8.06
N ASP A 2 6.92 18.66 -9.26
CA ASP A 2 7.41 19.20 -10.54
C ASP A 2 7.15 20.70 -10.68
N ARG A 3 5.99 21.17 -10.20
CA ARG A 3 5.68 22.61 -10.19
C ARG A 3 6.58 23.40 -9.23
N ILE A 4 7.00 22.81 -8.13
CA ILE A 4 7.96 23.43 -7.19
C ILE A 4 9.34 23.46 -7.82
N GLY A 5 9.74 22.36 -8.49
CA GLY A 5 11.00 22.29 -9.24
C GLY A 5 11.07 23.35 -10.32
N SER A 6 10.06 23.45 -11.20
CA SER A 6 10.03 24.47 -12.26
C SER A 6 10.07 25.91 -11.71
N ILE A 7 9.37 26.20 -10.61
CA ILE A 7 9.43 27.52 -9.97
C ILE A 7 10.83 27.82 -9.45
N ALA A 8 11.54 26.81 -8.91
CA ALA A 8 12.91 26.97 -8.43
C ALA A 8 13.89 27.15 -9.59
N ASP A 9 13.78 26.34 -10.65
CA ASP A 9 14.66 26.40 -11.84
C ASP A 9 14.50 27.70 -12.63
N ASP A 10 13.25 28.14 -12.79
CA ASP A 10 12.92 29.41 -13.48
C ASP A 10 13.13 30.64 -12.60
N ARG A 11 13.53 30.46 -11.33
CA ARG A 11 13.60 31.52 -10.32
C ARG A 11 12.32 32.36 -10.21
N ALA A 12 11.18 31.71 -10.50
CA ALA A 12 9.85 32.33 -10.51
C ALA A 12 9.23 32.44 -9.10
N TYR A 13 10.07 32.54 -8.06
CA TYR A 13 9.63 32.74 -6.69
C TYR A 13 9.61 34.22 -6.33
N ARG A 14 8.61 34.59 -5.55
CA ARG A 14 8.50 35.96 -5.04
C ARG A 14 9.54 36.19 -3.95
N SER A 15 10.41 37.19 -4.14
CA SER A 15 11.26 37.66 -3.05
C SER A 15 10.38 38.40 -2.02
N VAL A 16 10.51 38.04 -0.77
CA VAL A 16 9.78 38.66 0.35
C VAL A 16 10.78 39.21 1.36
N GLY A 17 10.41 40.29 2.03
CA GLY A 17 11.20 40.83 3.12
C GLY A 17 11.21 39.93 4.35
N LEU A 18 12.20 40.08 5.24
CA LEU A 18 12.37 39.33 6.45
C LEU A 18 11.09 39.26 7.33
N SER A 19 10.31 40.33 7.36
CA SER A 19 9.03 40.41 8.11
C SER A 19 7.90 39.60 7.47
N GLN A 20 8.07 39.11 6.24
CA GLN A 20 7.11 38.32 5.49
C GLN A 20 7.58 36.85 5.35
N THR A 21 8.79 36.54 5.81
CA THR A 21 9.24 35.15 5.88
C THR A 21 8.52 34.44 7.01
N GLY A 22 8.04 33.22 6.71
CA GLY A 22 7.48 32.36 7.76
C GLY A 22 8.54 32.01 8.83
N CYS A 23 8.10 31.59 9.98
CA CYS A 23 8.98 31.02 11.01
C CYS A 23 9.04 29.49 10.87
N VAL A 24 10.20 28.93 11.15
CA VAL A 24 10.35 27.47 11.35
C VAL A 24 9.89 27.18 12.79
N THR A 25 8.79 26.43 12.91
CA THR A 25 8.32 25.97 14.21
C THR A 25 8.78 24.54 14.40
N ASP A 26 9.48 24.26 15.50
CA ASP A 26 9.74 22.88 15.91
C ASP A 26 8.44 22.25 16.43
N PHE A 27 8.01 21.19 15.79
CA PHE A 27 6.85 20.41 16.19
C PHE A 27 7.28 18.97 16.54
N SER A 28 8.29 18.84 17.38
CA SER A 28 8.79 17.53 17.88
C SER A 28 7.71 16.71 18.58
N ALA A 29 6.66 17.36 19.10
CA ALA A 29 5.49 16.71 19.70
C ALA A 29 4.73 15.77 18.74
N VAL A 30 4.85 15.93 17.40
CA VAL A 30 4.20 15.03 16.43
C VAL A 30 4.59 13.57 16.67
N ARG A 31 5.86 13.31 16.97
CA ARG A 31 6.33 11.96 17.27
C ARG A 31 5.65 11.37 18.49
N GLU A 32 5.49 12.15 19.54
CA GLU A 32 4.85 11.71 20.79
C GLU A 32 3.34 11.44 20.56
N ILE A 33 2.67 12.30 19.79
CA ILE A 33 1.27 12.12 19.40
C ILE A 33 1.13 10.82 18.59
N TYR A 34 2.00 10.61 17.61
CA TYR A 34 1.98 9.39 16.77
C TYR A 34 2.16 8.12 17.62
N VAL A 35 3.13 8.09 18.52
CA VAL A 35 3.35 6.96 19.41
C VAL A 35 2.12 6.72 20.30
N ALA A 36 1.57 7.79 20.90
CA ALA A 36 0.39 7.68 21.74
C ALA A 36 -0.84 7.12 20.99
N GLU A 37 -1.00 7.45 19.70
CA GLU A 37 -2.07 6.86 18.87
C GLU A 37 -1.84 5.36 18.60
N LEU A 38 -0.61 4.93 18.36
CA LEU A 38 -0.29 3.52 18.19
C LEU A 38 -0.40 2.73 19.50
N GLU A 39 -0.03 3.33 20.62
CA GLU A 39 -0.18 2.72 21.95
C GLU A 39 -1.65 2.39 22.29
N LYS A 40 -2.62 3.17 21.80
CA LYS A 40 -4.05 2.89 22.01
C LYS A 40 -4.53 1.59 21.37
N ILE A 41 -3.89 1.13 20.31
CA ILE A 41 -4.28 -0.09 19.60
C ILE A 41 -3.50 -1.32 20.08
N LEU A 42 -2.37 -1.12 20.77
CA LEU A 42 -1.52 -2.19 21.27
C LEU A 42 -1.92 -2.59 22.70
N PRO A 43 -2.07 -3.90 23.00
CA PRO A 43 -2.23 -4.34 24.38
C PRO A 43 -0.92 -4.18 25.16
N ASP A 44 -1.01 -4.07 26.49
CA ASP A 44 0.16 -3.95 27.37
C ASP A 44 1.12 -5.14 27.26
N ARG A 45 0.59 -6.34 26.99
CA ARG A 45 1.33 -7.56 26.71
C ARG A 45 0.68 -8.33 25.58
N PHE A 46 1.51 -8.85 24.71
CA PHE A 46 1.06 -9.74 23.64
C PHE A 46 0.85 -11.14 24.17
N LYS A 47 -0.15 -11.83 23.64
CA LYS A 47 -0.44 -13.25 23.93
C LYS A 47 -0.22 -14.06 22.67
N GLY A 48 0.63 -15.07 22.75
CA GLY A 48 0.90 -15.99 21.65
C GLY A 48 1.70 -15.40 20.49
N VAL A 49 2.21 -14.14 20.59
CA VAL A 49 3.03 -13.51 19.56
C VAL A 49 4.29 -12.87 20.14
N ASN A 50 5.39 -13.02 19.41
CA ASN A 50 6.70 -12.43 19.67
C ASN A 50 7.13 -11.65 18.43
N VAL A 51 7.14 -10.33 18.50
CA VAL A 51 7.31 -9.44 17.37
C VAL A 51 8.69 -8.80 17.34
N ASP A 52 9.31 -8.84 16.17
CA ASP A 52 10.57 -8.15 15.86
C ASP A 52 10.32 -7.20 14.67
N ILE A 53 10.60 -5.91 14.83
CA ILE A 53 10.45 -4.90 13.77
C ILE A 53 11.82 -4.58 13.18
N ARG A 54 12.01 -4.82 11.91
CA ARG A 54 13.25 -4.54 11.19
C ARG A 54 13.09 -3.35 10.26
N THR A 55 14.05 -2.45 10.33
CA THR A 55 14.13 -1.27 9.46
C THR A 55 15.58 -0.80 9.38
N TYR A 56 15.95 -0.18 8.26
CA TYR A 56 17.27 0.46 8.08
C TYR A 56 17.35 1.86 8.69
N ASP A 57 16.21 2.46 9.04
CA ASP A 57 16.13 3.80 9.59
C ASP A 57 16.16 3.76 11.12
N VAL A 58 17.20 4.35 11.71
CA VAL A 58 17.40 4.36 13.17
C VAL A 58 16.24 5.03 13.90
N LYS A 59 15.62 6.09 13.33
CA LYS A 59 14.49 6.78 13.96
C LYS A 59 13.26 5.88 13.99
N LYS A 60 12.99 5.14 12.92
CA LYS A 60 11.90 4.16 12.87
C LYS A 60 12.17 2.98 13.82
N ALA A 61 13.43 2.51 13.90
CA ALA A 61 13.80 1.47 14.84
C ALA A 61 13.56 1.89 16.29
N THR A 62 13.89 3.13 16.66
CA THR A 62 13.63 3.68 17.99
C THR A 62 12.13 3.77 18.30
N LEU A 63 11.30 4.17 17.31
CA LEU A 63 9.85 4.19 17.47
C LEU A 63 9.27 2.79 17.65
N ALA A 64 9.75 1.84 16.83
CA ALA A 64 9.33 0.45 16.92
C ALA A 64 9.72 -0.19 18.26
N ASP A 65 10.95 0.02 18.72
CA ASP A 65 11.41 -0.45 20.02
C ASP A 65 10.52 0.08 21.15
N ARG A 66 10.23 1.37 21.16
CA ARG A 66 9.34 1.98 22.15
C ARG A 66 7.94 1.33 22.17
N LEU A 67 7.40 0.96 21.02
CA LEU A 67 6.07 0.38 20.91
C LEU A 67 6.01 -1.10 21.29
N PHE A 68 7.03 -1.87 20.95
CA PHE A 68 7.01 -3.34 21.06
C PHE A 68 7.84 -3.88 22.22
N HIS A 69 8.84 -3.10 22.70
CA HIS A 69 9.70 -3.54 23.78
C HIS A 69 8.93 -3.86 25.07
N GLY A 70 9.24 -5.00 25.66
CA GLY A 70 8.62 -5.45 26.91
C GLY A 70 7.19 -5.99 26.79
N ARG A 71 6.57 -5.96 25.59
CA ARG A 71 5.23 -6.48 25.34
C ARG A 71 5.20 -7.91 24.83
N ASN A 72 6.30 -8.40 24.29
CA ASN A 72 6.42 -9.70 23.63
C ASN A 72 6.12 -10.88 24.55
N ASP A 73 5.43 -11.89 24.00
CA ASP A 73 5.30 -13.22 24.58
C ASP A 73 6.45 -14.08 24.04
N ILE A 74 7.40 -14.45 24.91
CA ILE A 74 8.62 -15.17 24.52
C ILE A 74 8.32 -16.54 23.91
N ASP A 75 7.26 -17.20 24.39
CA ASP A 75 6.82 -18.51 23.90
C ASP A 75 5.86 -18.41 22.72
N GLY A 76 5.50 -17.19 22.31
CA GLY A 76 4.60 -16.90 21.21
C GLY A 76 5.22 -17.16 19.82
N GLU A 77 4.37 -17.14 18.78
CA GLU A 77 4.83 -17.20 17.39
C GLU A 77 5.74 -16.00 17.08
N ARG A 78 6.98 -16.29 16.64
CA ARG A 78 7.89 -15.24 16.24
C ARG A 78 7.51 -14.69 14.88
N ILE A 79 7.18 -13.40 14.83
CA ILE A 79 6.82 -12.66 13.63
C ILE A 79 7.84 -11.53 13.45
N ILE A 80 8.48 -11.51 12.28
CA ILE A 80 9.42 -10.47 11.90
C ILE A 80 8.72 -9.56 10.89
N PHE A 81 8.53 -8.31 11.24
CA PHE A 81 8.02 -7.30 10.32
C PHE A 81 9.17 -6.49 9.72
N ASN A 82 9.22 -6.38 8.41
CA ASN A 82 10.22 -5.60 7.69
C ASN A 82 9.56 -4.34 7.11
N LEU A 83 9.92 -3.18 7.67
CA LEU A 83 9.43 -1.89 7.20
C LEU A 83 10.16 -1.46 5.92
N SER A 84 9.43 -0.91 4.95
CA SER A 84 10.01 -0.26 3.78
C SER A 84 10.85 0.96 4.17
N ALA A 85 11.73 1.39 3.27
CA ALA A 85 12.63 2.52 3.52
C ALA A 85 11.88 3.82 3.85
N ASP A 86 10.73 4.06 3.20
CA ASP A 86 9.86 5.20 3.48
C ASP A 86 8.94 4.99 4.69
N GLY A 87 8.79 3.74 5.19
CA GLY A 87 7.92 3.39 6.31
C GLY A 87 6.45 3.19 5.95
N THR A 88 6.08 3.36 4.68
CA THR A 88 4.68 3.27 4.23
C THR A 88 4.16 1.84 4.14
N LYS A 89 5.05 0.87 3.96
CA LYS A 89 4.72 -0.54 3.79
C LYS A 89 5.44 -1.41 4.81
N VAL A 90 4.88 -2.57 5.08
CA VAL A 90 5.50 -3.61 5.91
C VAL A 90 5.22 -4.98 5.34
N SER A 91 6.22 -5.83 5.28
CA SER A 91 6.06 -7.26 5.04
C SER A 91 6.29 -8.04 6.32
N ALA A 92 5.77 -9.25 6.40
CA ALA A 92 5.97 -10.11 7.55
C ALA A 92 6.68 -11.41 7.17
N TYR A 93 7.34 -12.01 8.14
CA TYR A 93 7.89 -13.36 8.05
C TYR A 93 7.64 -14.10 9.35
N SER A 94 7.18 -15.34 9.27
CA SER A 94 7.25 -16.30 10.36
C SER A 94 7.67 -17.67 9.82
N GLU A 95 8.15 -18.55 10.67
CA GLU A 95 8.53 -19.91 10.25
C GLU A 95 7.35 -20.70 9.69
N LYS A 96 6.13 -20.39 10.15
CA LYS A 96 4.89 -21.08 9.73
C LYS A 96 4.30 -20.55 8.42
N THR A 97 4.48 -19.26 8.13
CA THR A 97 3.89 -18.61 6.96
C THR A 97 4.88 -18.31 5.86
N SER A 98 6.21 -18.43 6.14
CA SER A 98 7.25 -17.89 5.29
C SER A 98 7.08 -16.37 5.09
N TYR A 99 7.46 -15.84 3.94
CA TYR A 99 7.36 -14.42 3.62
C TYR A 99 5.94 -14.03 3.20
N VAL A 100 5.40 -12.99 3.82
CA VAL A 100 4.07 -12.43 3.55
C VAL A 100 4.23 -11.00 3.03
N MET A 101 3.75 -10.75 1.84
CA MET A 101 3.80 -9.42 1.21
C MET A 101 2.85 -8.44 1.89
N TRP A 102 3.16 -7.16 1.77
CA TRP A 102 2.36 -6.06 2.31
C TRP A 102 0.90 -6.11 1.84
N GLU A 103 0.68 -6.41 0.57
CA GLU A 103 -0.65 -6.47 -0.02
C GLU A 103 -1.54 -7.54 0.65
N LYS A 104 -0.96 -8.68 1.00
CA LYS A 104 -1.69 -9.75 1.70
C LYS A 104 -1.99 -9.36 3.15
N LEU A 105 -1.07 -8.68 3.83
CA LEU A 105 -1.31 -8.17 5.19
C LEU A 105 -2.42 -7.09 5.21
N VAL A 106 -2.41 -6.18 4.22
CA VAL A 106 -3.45 -5.16 4.08
C VAL A 106 -4.80 -5.79 3.80
N ALA A 107 -4.89 -6.77 2.88
CA ALA A 107 -6.14 -7.46 2.58
C ALA A 107 -6.69 -8.22 3.80
N MET A 108 -5.82 -8.89 4.54
CA MET A 108 -6.19 -9.55 5.80
C MET A 108 -6.75 -8.56 6.82
N TYR A 109 -6.06 -7.42 7.04
CA TYR A 109 -6.52 -6.45 8.03
C TYR A 109 -7.75 -5.66 7.55
N ALA A 110 -7.94 -5.50 6.25
CA ALA A 110 -9.18 -4.99 5.67
C ALA A 110 -10.37 -5.90 6.05
N GLY A 111 -10.21 -7.21 6.01
CA GLY A 111 -11.20 -8.18 6.52
C GLY A 111 -11.58 -7.90 7.97
N VAL A 112 -10.58 -7.66 8.84
CA VAL A 112 -10.82 -7.29 10.25
C VAL A 112 -11.60 -5.97 10.38
N CYS A 113 -11.34 -5.00 9.49
CA CYS A 113 -12.11 -3.76 9.46
C CYS A 113 -13.55 -4.02 9.03
N PHE A 114 -13.77 -4.85 8.03
CA PHE A 114 -15.11 -5.21 7.56
C PHE A 114 -15.93 -5.94 8.63
N GLU A 115 -15.34 -6.87 9.38
CA GLU A 115 -15.98 -7.51 10.53
C GLU A 115 -16.48 -6.51 11.58
N LYS A 116 -15.79 -5.38 11.70
CA LYS A 116 -16.17 -4.28 12.59
C LYS A 116 -17.16 -3.29 11.94
N GLY A 117 -17.62 -3.57 10.72
CA GLY A 117 -18.53 -2.69 9.97
C GLY A 117 -17.88 -1.42 9.42
N LEU A 118 -16.54 -1.35 9.45
CA LEU A 118 -15.78 -0.20 8.94
C LEU A 118 -15.61 -0.31 7.43
N ALA A 119 -15.70 0.81 6.74
CA ALA A 119 -15.36 0.88 5.32
C ALA A 119 -13.84 1.02 5.14
N VAL A 120 -13.31 0.44 4.07
CA VAL A 120 -11.88 0.52 3.71
C VAL A 120 -11.75 1.18 2.36
N ALA A 121 -10.73 2.01 2.18
CA ALA A 121 -10.37 2.63 0.91
C ALA A 121 -8.96 2.24 0.50
N LEU A 122 -8.81 1.70 -0.71
CA LEU A 122 -7.54 1.26 -1.28
C LEU A 122 -7.26 1.97 -2.61
N PRO A 123 -5.99 2.13 -3.00
CA PRO A 123 -5.64 2.58 -4.33
C PRO A 123 -6.31 1.73 -5.41
N GLU A 124 -6.67 2.33 -6.55
CA GLU A 124 -7.34 1.63 -7.65
C GLU A 124 -6.53 0.44 -8.16
N ASN A 125 -5.21 0.55 -8.15
CA ASN A 125 -4.27 -0.49 -8.56
C ASN A 125 -3.90 -1.48 -7.44
N PHE A 126 -4.60 -1.48 -6.32
CA PHE A 126 -4.37 -2.48 -5.27
C PHE A 126 -4.90 -3.85 -5.75
N PRO A 127 -4.21 -4.97 -5.44
CA PRO A 127 -4.60 -6.32 -5.86
C PRO A 127 -6.03 -6.73 -5.48
N SER A 128 -6.57 -7.68 -6.24
CA SER A 128 -7.95 -8.18 -6.09
C SER A 128 -8.17 -9.02 -4.81
N ASN A 129 -7.10 -9.40 -4.10
CA ASN A 129 -7.23 -10.12 -2.83
C ASN A 129 -8.00 -9.33 -1.76
N ALA A 130 -8.00 -8.00 -1.84
CA ALA A 130 -8.81 -7.16 -0.96
C ALA A 130 -10.29 -7.16 -1.33
N ASP A 131 -10.62 -7.33 -2.62
CA ASP A 131 -12.01 -7.48 -3.08
C ASP A 131 -12.58 -8.82 -2.59
N ALA A 132 -11.77 -9.89 -2.65
CA ALA A 132 -12.15 -11.19 -2.09
C ALA A 132 -12.41 -11.09 -0.57
N ALA A 133 -11.59 -10.36 0.18
CA ALA A 133 -11.84 -10.12 1.61
C ALA A 133 -13.14 -9.33 1.83
N ALA A 134 -13.44 -8.34 0.98
CA ALA A 134 -14.68 -7.58 1.07
C ALA A 134 -15.92 -8.44 0.76
N GLU A 135 -15.82 -9.35 -0.20
CA GLU A 135 -16.90 -10.30 -0.52
C GLU A 135 -17.20 -11.25 0.64
N VAL A 136 -16.16 -11.86 1.23
CA VAL A 136 -16.30 -12.79 2.37
C VAL A 136 -16.99 -12.12 3.56
N HIS A 137 -16.63 -10.87 3.87
CA HIS A 137 -17.16 -10.17 5.05
C HIS A 137 -18.30 -9.20 4.74
N CYS A 138 -18.87 -9.21 3.50
CA CYS A 138 -19.87 -8.24 3.04
C CYS A 138 -19.43 -6.79 3.32
N GLY A 139 -18.13 -6.51 3.14
CA GLY A 139 -17.48 -5.27 3.49
C GLY A 139 -17.67 -4.16 2.45
N ARG A 140 -17.56 -2.92 2.89
CA ARG A 140 -17.59 -1.76 2.00
C ARG A 140 -16.16 -1.38 1.62
N LEU A 141 -15.73 -1.79 0.43
CA LEU A 141 -14.44 -1.46 -0.16
C LEU A 141 -14.61 -0.35 -1.20
N TYR A 142 -13.84 0.72 -1.07
CA TYR A 142 -13.75 1.79 -2.04
C TYR A 142 -12.40 1.74 -2.75
N ARG A 143 -12.41 1.85 -4.07
CA ARG A 143 -11.23 2.07 -4.89
C ARG A 143 -11.13 3.56 -5.20
N TYR A 144 -9.96 4.17 -5.01
CA TYR A 144 -9.80 5.59 -5.32
C TYR A 144 -8.63 5.82 -6.27
N GLU A 145 -8.90 6.63 -7.26
CA GLU A 145 -7.92 7.51 -7.87
C GLU A 145 -7.93 8.82 -7.09
N ASN A 146 -6.87 9.57 -7.19
CA ASN A 146 -6.59 10.75 -6.39
C ASN A 146 -7.68 11.84 -6.27
N ASN A 147 -8.89 11.61 -6.78
CA ASN A 147 -9.97 12.60 -6.86
C ASN A 147 -11.38 12.08 -6.50
N ALA A 148 -11.51 10.88 -5.94
CA ALA A 148 -12.84 10.34 -5.61
C ALA A 148 -13.29 10.79 -4.21
N ASP A 149 -14.50 11.35 -4.11
CA ASP A 149 -15.00 12.05 -2.91
C ASP A 149 -15.16 11.16 -1.68
N ILE A 150 -16.06 10.17 -1.70
CA ILE A 150 -16.31 9.29 -0.53
C ILE A 150 -15.09 8.40 -0.21
N ALA A 151 -14.44 7.87 -1.23
CA ALA A 151 -13.24 7.05 -1.05
C ALA A 151 -12.10 7.86 -0.40
N LYS A 152 -12.02 9.16 -0.66
CA LYS A 152 -11.02 10.05 -0.07
C LYS A 152 -11.27 10.25 1.42
N ASP A 153 -12.51 10.45 1.83
CA ASP A 153 -12.85 10.63 3.25
C ASP A 153 -12.53 9.37 4.05
N VAL A 154 -12.84 8.19 3.50
CA VAL A 154 -12.45 6.91 4.11
C VAL A 154 -10.92 6.77 4.12
N ALA A 155 -10.23 7.11 3.02
CA ALA A 155 -8.78 6.95 2.89
C ALA A 155 -8.00 7.78 3.93
N VAL A 156 -8.48 8.96 4.32
CA VAL A 156 -7.84 9.82 5.33
C VAL A 156 -8.30 9.51 6.75
N SER A 157 -9.22 8.59 6.95
CA SER A 157 -9.68 8.21 8.28
C SER A 157 -8.59 7.45 9.06
N THR A 158 -8.57 7.62 10.37
CA THR A 158 -7.56 7.00 11.24
C THR A 158 -7.55 5.48 11.11
N HIS A 159 -8.72 4.84 10.98
CA HIS A 159 -8.78 3.38 10.86
C HIS A 159 -8.24 2.86 9.53
N ASN A 160 -8.10 3.70 8.51
CA ASN A 160 -7.55 3.33 7.20
C ASN A 160 -6.03 3.58 7.08
N MET A 161 -5.37 4.07 8.15
CA MET A 161 -3.92 4.35 8.14
C MET A 161 -3.07 3.11 7.86
N PHE A 162 -3.55 1.92 8.16
CA PHE A 162 -2.85 0.66 7.87
C PHE A 162 -2.47 0.47 6.38
N VAL A 163 -3.11 1.22 5.48
CA VAL A 163 -2.82 1.19 4.04
C VAL A 163 -1.55 1.98 3.69
N TYR A 164 -1.20 3.00 4.49
CA TYR A 164 -0.11 3.94 4.18
C TYR A 164 0.98 3.99 5.23
N ASP A 165 0.79 3.31 6.34
CA ASP A 165 1.69 3.31 7.48
C ASP A 165 2.01 1.87 7.89
N GLY A 166 3.24 1.46 7.58
CA GLY A 166 3.70 0.09 7.84
C GLY A 166 3.80 -0.21 9.33
N LEU A 167 4.14 0.78 10.18
CA LEU A 167 4.22 0.57 11.61
C LEU A 167 2.82 0.48 12.24
N TYR A 168 1.87 1.27 11.74
CA TYR A 168 0.47 1.12 12.12
C TYR A 168 -0.05 -0.28 11.74
N LEU A 169 0.19 -0.74 10.50
CA LEU A 169 -0.24 -2.06 10.06
C LEU A 169 0.38 -3.17 10.92
N ALA A 170 1.69 -3.11 11.20
CA ALA A 170 2.36 -4.08 12.08
C ALA A 170 1.72 -4.09 13.49
N SER A 171 1.44 -2.91 14.05
CA SER A 171 0.78 -2.76 15.34
C SER A 171 -0.63 -3.34 15.35
N ALA A 172 -1.40 -3.02 14.32
CA ALA A 172 -2.78 -3.46 14.16
C ALA A 172 -2.89 -4.98 13.98
N VAL A 173 -2.03 -5.56 13.14
CA VAL A 173 -1.93 -7.02 12.95
C VAL A 173 -1.54 -7.71 14.24
N THR A 174 -0.51 -7.23 14.93
CA THR A 174 -0.05 -7.78 16.22
C THR A 174 -1.17 -7.77 17.26
N SER A 175 -1.86 -6.65 17.38
CA SER A 175 -2.99 -6.50 18.30
C SER A 175 -4.13 -7.47 17.98
N TYR A 176 -4.46 -7.64 16.69
CA TYR A 176 -5.47 -8.59 16.26
C TYR A 176 -5.09 -10.03 16.59
N LEU A 177 -3.88 -10.47 16.22
CA LEU A 177 -3.41 -11.82 16.49
C LEU A 177 -3.40 -12.12 18.00
N SER A 178 -2.85 -11.21 18.78
CA SER A 178 -2.80 -11.32 20.24
C SER A 178 -4.19 -11.34 20.88
N GLY A 179 -5.09 -10.47 20.40
CA GLY A 179 -6.46 -10.39 20.90
C GLY A 179 -7.30 -11.62 20.60
N GLN A 180 -7.11 -12.24 19.42
CA GLN A 180 -7.81 -13.44 19.00
C GLN A 180 -7.13 -14.75 19.46
N GLY A 181 -5.88 -14.67 19.92
CA GLY A 181 -5.10 -15.86 20.27
C GLY A 181 -4.84 -16.78 19.07
N ILE A 182 -4.65 -16.23 17.87
CA ILE A 182 -4.43 -16.97 16.63
C ILE A 182 -3.06 -16.69 16.03
N THR A 183 -2.58 -17.63 15.22
CA THR A 183 -1.31 -17.47 14.48
C THR A 183 -1.50 -16.61 13.23
N LEU A 184 -0.39 -16.04 12.73
CA LEU A 184 -0.39 -15.29 11.46
C LEU A 184 -0.88 -16.18 10.30
N GLN A 185 -0.46 -17.46 10.27
CA GLN A 185 -0.93 -18.43 9.28
C GLN A 185 -2.45 -18.56 9.26
N LYS A 186 -3.06 -18.68 10.43
CA LYS A 186 -4.52 -18.81 10.54
C LYS A 186 -5.24 -17.53 10.11
N ALA A 187 -4.70 -16.37 10.45
CA ALA A 187 -5.28 -15.09 10.04
C ALA A 187 -5.23 -14.86 8.52
N LEU A 188 -4.28 -15.50 7.82
CA LEU A 188 -4.09 -15.35 6.37
C LEU A 188 -4.77 -16.45 5.53
N CYS A 189 -5.37 -17.46 6.15
CA CYS A 189 -5.84 -18.66 5.42
C CYS A 189 -6.92 -18.34 4.39
N ASP A 190 -7.77 -17.36 4.65
CA ASP A 190 -8.88 -16.97 3.79
C ASP A 190 -8.54 -15.84 2.81
N VAL A 191 -7.29 -15.33 2.86
CA VAL A 191 -6.82 -14.28 1.97
C VAL A 191 -6.05 -14.88 0.79
N PRO A 192 -6.57 -14.81 -0.44
CA PRO A 192 -5.89 -15.35 -1.60
C PRO A 192 -4.54 -14.65 -1.85
N ASP A 193 -3.60 -15.40 -2.42
CA ASP A 193 -2.37 -14.81 -2.91
C ASP A 193 -2.63 -14.03 -4.21
N ALA A 194 -2.14 -12.81 -4.27
CA ALA A 194 -2.16 -11.97 -5.45
C ALA A 194 -0.77 -11.37 -5.65
N TYR A 195 -0.17 -11.66 -6.79
CA TYR A 195 1.16 -11.18 -7.15
C TYR A 195 1.06 -10.14 -8.23
N THR A 196 1.75 -9.04 -8.05
CA THR A 196 1.68 -7.89 -8.93
C THR A 196 3.01 -7.55 -9.57
N SER A 197 2.96 -6.98 -10.76
CA SER A 197 4.10 -6.39 -11.46
C SER A 197 3.67 -5.10 -12.13
N SER A 198 4.55 -4.11 -12.19
CA SER A 198 4.28 -2.87 -12.90
C SER A 198 5.46 -2.44 -13.76
N ARG A 199 5.17 -1.80 -14.90
CA ARG A 199 6.15 -1.24 -15.81
C ARG A 199 5.71 0.12 -16.30
N PHE A 200 6.67 1.02 -16.40
CA PHE A 200 6.50 2.33 -17.00
C PHE A 200 6.84 2.29 -18.49
N VAL A 201 6.05 3.00 -19.29
CA VAL A 201 6.30 3.24 -20.71
C VAL A 201 6.17 4.73 -21.01
N GLY A 202 7.24 5.35 -21.50
CA GLY A 202 7.33 6.78 -21.79
C GLY A 202 6.62 7.15 -23.10
N ILE A 203 5.32 6.90 -23.18
CA ILE A 203 4.47 7.24 -24.32
C ILE A 203 3.34 8.12 -23.84
N THR A 204 3.21 9.30 -24.46
CA THR A 204 2.13 10.25 -24.13
C THR A 204 0.77 9.64 -24.41
N MET A 205 -0.11 9.61 -23.43
CA MET A 205 -1.47 9.08 -23.55
C MET A 205 -2.40 10.16 -24.14
N SER A 206 -2.23 10.47 -25.43
CA SER A 206 -3.25 11.22 -26.18
C SER A 206 -4.47 10.34 -26.46
N ARG A 207 -5.59 10.95 -26.86
CA ARG A 207 -6.78 10.19 -27.21
C ARG A 207 -6.50 9.19 -28.36
N GLU A 208 -5.80 9.62 -29.37
CA GLU A 208 -5.40 8.78 -30.52
C GLU A 208 -4.52 7.61 -30.09
N ASN A 209 -3.48 7.87 -29.26
CA ASN A 209 -2.60 6.82 -28.75
C ASN A 209 -3.37 5.83 -27.87
N LYS A 210 -4.31 6.31 -27.05
CA LYS A 210 -5.18 5.45 -26.25
C LYS A 210 -5.99 4.50 -27.12
N GLU A 211 -6.70 5.05 -28.11
CA GLU A 211 -7.53 4.27 -29.03
C GLU A 211 -6.69 3.23 -29.77
N LYS A 212 -5.49 3.60 -30.25
CA LYS A 212 -4.57 2.70 -30.92
C LYS A 212 -4.07 1.57 -30.01
N ILE A 213 -3.60 1.91 -28.79
CA ILE A 213 -3.13 0.92 -27.82
C ILE A 213 -4.25 -0.06 -27.46
N PHE A 214 -5.43 0.46 -27.13
CA PHE A 214 -6.54 -0.37 -26.67
C PHE A 214 -7.07 -1.29 -27.76
N SER A 215 -7.16 -0.81 -29.00
CA SER A 215 -7.55 -1.60 -30.15
C SER A 215 -6.56 -2.73 -30.43
N GLU A 216 -5.27 -2.42 -30.51
CA GLU A 216 -4.21 -3.40 -30.82
C GLU A 216 -4.00 -4.45 -29.73
N LEU A 217 -4.26 -4.10 -28.49
CA LEU A 217 -4.11 -5.03 -27.37
C LEU A 217 -5.41 -5.78 -27.02
N GLY A 218 -6.55 -5.32 -27.54
CA GLY A 218 -7.87 -5.86 -27.21
C GLY A 218 -8.29 -5.50 -25.77
N CYS A 219 -7.99 -4.28 -25.34
CA CYS A 219 -8.37 -3.80 -24.01
C CYS A 219 -9.86 -3.45 -23.93
N SER A 220 -10.41 -3.51 -22.72
CA SER A 220 -11.69 -2.87 -22.41
C SER A 220 -11.59 -1.33 -22.56
N ALA A 221 -12.74 -0.63 -22.49
CA ALA A 221 -12.77 0.84 -22.48
C ALA A 221 -11.97 1.45 -21.31
N GLU A 222 -11.87 0.72 -20.22
CA GLU A 222 -11.14 1.07 -18.99
C GLU A 222 -9.65 0.73 -19.09
N GLY A 223 -9.20 0.08 -20.18
CA GLY A 223 -7.80 -0.30 -20.38
C GLY A 223 -7.40 -1.61 -19.71
N GLU A 224 -8.35 -2.49 -19.49
CA GLU A 224 -8.14 -3.77 -18.84
C GLU A 224 -7.96 -4.90 -19.86
N ILE A 225 -7.09 -5.84 -19.55
CA ILE A 225 -6.80 -7.05 -20.32
C ILE A 225 -6.80 -8.24 -19.39
N THR A 226 -7.56 -9.28 -19.73
CA THR A 226 -7.57 -10.53 -18.96
C THR A 226 -7.17 -11.69 -19.86
N ARG A 227 -6.25 -12.53 -19.39
CA ARG A 227 -5.85 -13.79 -20.04
C ARG A 227 -5.77 -14.91 -19.00
N GLY A 228 -6.76 -15.77 -18.98
CA GLY A 228 -6.86 -16.83 -17.97
C GLY A 228 -6.99 -16.25 -16.56
N LYS A 229 -6.00 -16.52 -15.71
CA LYS A 229 -5.95 -16.02 -14.32
C LYS A 229 -5.06 -14.76 -14.16
N THR A 230 -4.62 -14.19 -15.26
CA THR A 230 -3.79 -12.99 -15.25
C THR A 230 -4.58 -11.79 -15.76
N HIS A 231 -4.56 -10.72 -15.01
CA HIS A 231 -5.23 -9.47 -15.31
C HIS A 231 -4.19 -8.34 -15.43
N ALA A 232 -4.41 -7.40 -16.33
CA ALA A 232 -3.59 -6.20 -16.41
C ALA A 232 -4.43 -4.97 -16.71
N VAL A 233 -3.94 -3.82 -16.22
CA VAL A 233 -4.56 -2.52 -16.41
C VAL A 233 -3.53 -1.56 -16.96
N ILE A 234 -3.91 -0.79 -17.97
CA ILE A 234 -3.08 0.25 -18.58
C ILE A 234 -3.63 1.61 -18.15
N ARG A 235 -2.84 2.38 -17.41
CA ARG A 235 -3.25 3.69 -16.88
C ARG A 235 -2.30 4.80 -17.36
N PRO A 236 -2.82 5.96 -17.76
CA PRO A 236 -2.00 7.13 -18.00
C PRO A 236 -1.43 7.66 -16.70
N LEU A 237 -0.21 8.21 -16.75
CA LEU A 237 0.29 9.04 -15.66
C LEU A 237 -0.47 10.38 -15.62
N ARG A 238 -0.48 11.02 -14.44
CA ARG A 238 -1.18 12.29 -14.21
C ARG A 238 -0.74 13.40 -15.17
N ASP A 239 0.54 13.47 -15.46
CA ASP A 239 1.13 14.43 -16.40
C ASP A 239 0.94 14.04 -17.87
N LYS A 240 0.32 12.89 -18.15
CA LYS A 240 0.10 12.28 -19.47
C LYS A 240 1.38 12.01 -20.28
N LYS A 241 2.56 12.19 -19.69
CA LYS A 241 3.86 11.95 -20.35
C LYS A 241 4.30 10.49 -20.38
N GLY A 242 3.47 9.59 -19.83
CA GLY A 242 3.73 8.18 -19.81
C GLY A 242 2.49 7.39 -19.42
N ILE A 243 2.64 6.09 -19.49
CA ILE A 243 1.64 5.11 -19.04
C ILE A 243 2.29 4.11 -18.10
N THR A 244 1.50 3.58 -17.19
CA THR A 244 1.87 2.44 -16.37
C THR A 244 1.05 1.24 -16.79
N VAL A 245 1.71 0.12 -17.02
CA VAL A 245 1.10 -1.19 -17.14
C VAL A 245 1.21 -1.84 -15.77
N PHE A 246 0.09 -2.22 -15.22
CA PHE A 246 0.01 -2.95 -13.95
C PHE A 246 -0.59 -4.31 -14.23
N ALA A 247 0.06 -5.38 -13.80
CA ALA A 247 -0.40 -6.75 -13.99
C ALA A 247 -0.50 -7.50 -12.67
N GLU A 248 -1.51 -8.33 -12.55
CA GLU A 248 -1.77 -9.22 -11.41
C GLU A 248 -1.92 -10.66 -11.90
N SER A 249 -1.39 -11.63 -11.15
CA SER A 249 -1.51 -13.05 -11.42
C SER A 249 -1.38 -13.92 -10.17
N VAL A 250 -1.46 -15.23 -10.36
CA VAL A 250 -1.29 -16.24 -9.29
C VAL A 250 0.18 -16.52 -8.94
N SER A 251 1.14 -15.97 -9.70
CA SER A 251 2.58 -16.01 -9.36
C SER A 251 3.30 -14.74 -9.82
N CYS A 252 4.43 -14.43 -9.16
CA CYS A 252 5.28 -13.29 -9.51
C CYS A 252 5.78 -13.37 -10.95
N GLU A 253 6.18 -14.57 -11.39
CA GLU A 253 6.73 -14.80 -12.73
C GLU A 253 5.67 -14.54 -13.79
N GLN A 254 4.44 -15.01 -13.57
CA GLN A 254 3.33 -14.80 -14.52
C GLN A 254 2.93 -13.33 -14.58
N ALA A 255 2.85 -12.64 -13.43
CA ALA A 255 2.56 -11.22 -13.40
C ALA A 255 3.65 -10.41 -14.12
N ALA A 256 4.92 -10.73 -13.88
CA ALA A 256 6.05 -10.06 -14.51
C ALA A 256 6.11 -10.33 -16.03
N ALA A 257 5.94 -11.57 -16.46
CA ALA A 257 5.94 -11.95 -17.86
C ALA A 257 4.79 -11.29 -18.63
N PHE A 258 3.61 -11.25 -18.05
CA PHE A 258 2.44 -10.62 -18.68
C PHE A 258 2.61 -9.09 -18.78
N CYS A 259 3.12 -8.47 -17.72
CA CYS A 259 3.44 -7.05 -17.72
C CYS A 259 4.48 -6.70 -18.80
N GLU A 260 5.52 -7.52 -18.97
CA GLU A 260 6.56 -7.34 -19.99
C GLU A 260 6.03 -7.57 -21.41
N ASP A 261 5.17 -8.59 -21.64
CA ASP A 261 4.52 -8.83 -22.94
C ASP A 261 3.71 -7.60 -23.38
N ILE A 262 2.83 -7.10 -22.52
CA ILE A 262 2.02 -5.92 -22.81
C ILE A 262 2.90 -4.70 -23.07
N THR A 263 3.91 -4.47 -22.23
CA THR A 263 4.85 -3.35 -22.37
C THR A 263 5.59 -3.40 -23.70
N SER A 264 6.06 -4.58 -24.10
CA SER A 264 6.78 -4.79 -25.36
C SER A 264 5.88 -4.56 -26.57
N ARG A 265 4.64 -5.03 -26.52
CA ARG A 265 3.63 -4.79 -27.57
C ARG A 265 3.32 -3.31 -27.71
N ILE A 266 3.10 -2.59 -26.59
CA ILE A 266 2.88 -1.14 -26.62
C ILE A 266 4.07 -0.43 -27.28
N LYS A 267 5.30 -0.76 -26.91
CA LYS A 267 6.49 -0.18 -27.56
C LYS A 267 6.57 -0.50 -29.05
N GLY A 268 6.10 -1.68 -29.46
CA GLY A 268 6.03 -2.10 -30.86
C GLY A 268 5.06 -1.27 -31.71
N ILE A 269 3.94 -0.83 -31.13
CA ILE A 269 2.93 -0.01 -31.82
C ILE A 269 3.49 1.36 -32.28
N PHE A 270 4.50 1.88 -31.57
CA PHE A 270 5.06 3.22 -31.79
C PHE A 270 6.50 3.21 -32.34
N ARG A 271 6.99 2.07 -32.80
CA ARG A 271 8.22 1.95 -33.57
C ARG A 271 7.92 2.02 -35.05
#